data_6ce64cfbd156e6296ad53eba37c4e618
#
_entry.id   6ce64cfbd156e6296ad53eba37c4e618
#
_cell.length_a   1.000
_cell.length_b   1.000
_cell.length_c   1.000
_cell.angle_alpha   90.00
_cell.angle_beta   90.00
_cell.angle_gamma   90.00
#
_symmetry.space_group_name_H-M   'P 1'
#
loop_
_entity.id
_entity.type
_entity.pdbx_description
1 polymer ?
#
loop_
_entity_poly.entity_id
_entity_poly.type
_entity_poly.pdbx_seq_one_letter_code
_entity_poly.pdbx_strand_id
1 'polypeptide(L)'
;MAGIQVFCFVASYSVALGLEATRLWFRSGLRGALMVGFGAAGLLAHSLFLLGEASSRAGQVAPLSNWFDWYLAAAWTLAVAYLYLTIAHPRTPSGLILLPVVLALIGVAYQFRDAPDFSRDRALSLWGWAHGMSLLGGSVVVIAGFLGGVAYLWHSQLLKRKSAPTTGLRLPSLEWLETVCIRSLPLSAVLLGIGLVTGVIVNLVKHQRQLAQLAWNDPVILSSTLMFLWLVAACVFTLVYRPARQGRKVAYLTLASFAFLVVTLVMTLYYTDHGGTRTTRAWRSPTVAVVCDLGRFGNHVDHIPGTLRARHARSSGLAEAGHRRGGGGA
;
A
#
# COMPACT_ATOMS: atom_id res chain seq x y z
N MET A 1 3.41 25.96 -4.09
CA MET A 1 3.93 25.16 -5.23
C MET A 1 2.71 24.56 -5.91
N ALA A 2 2.52 24.77 -7.23
CA ALA A 2 1.44 24.15 -7.97
C ALA A 2 1.60 22.63 -7.82
N GLY A 3 0.61 21.98 -7.20
CA GLY A 3 0.70 20.59 -6.81
C GLY A 3 0.87 19.69 -8.02
N ILE A 4 1.98 18.95 -8.07
CA ILE A 4 2.13 17.84 -8.99
C ILE A 4 1.03 16.86 -8.63
N GLN A 5 0.07 16.70 -9.54
CA GLN A 5 -1.05 15.80 -9.32
C GLN A 5 -0.67 14.36 -9.67
N VAL A 6 -1.33 13.40 -9.04
CA VAL A 6 -1.19 11.96 -9.34
C VAL A 6 -1.30 11.68 -10.86
N PHE A 7 -2.11 12.48 -11.55
CA PHE A 7 -2.29 12.38 -13.00
C PHE A 7 -0.99 12.54 -13.80
N CYS A 8 -0.05 13.37 -13.35
CA CYS A 8 1.20 13.61 -14.09
C CYS A 8 2.06 12.35 -14.23
N PHE A 9 2.27 11.62 -13.15
CA PHE A 9 3.08 10.40 -13.23
C PHE A 9 2.30 9.21 -13.77
N VAL A 10 0.98 9.14 -13.57
CA VAL A 10 0.11 8.14 -14.21
C VAL A 10 0.15 8.29 -15.74
N ALA A 11 0.00 9.51 -16.27
CA ALA A 11 0.09 9.79 -17.68
C ALA A 11 1.46 9.39 -18.25
N SER A 12 2.56 9.75 -17.56
CA SER A 12 3.92 9.40 -17.97
C SER A 12 4.14 7.89 -18.03
N TYR A 13 3.71 7.15 -17.01
CA TYR A 13 3.80 5.68 -17.00
C TYR A 13 2.90 5.03 -18.04
N SER A 14 1.71 5.59 -18.32
CA SER A 14 0.81 5.11 -19.35
C SER A 14 1.42 5.29 -20.76
N VAL A 15 2.06 6.43 -21.02
CA VAL A 15 2.79 6.66 -22.28
C VAL A 15 3.96 5.70 -22.39
N ALA A 16 4.74 5.52 -21.31
CA ALA A 16 5.85 4.56 -21.30
C ALA A 16 5.35 3.13 -21.59
N LEU A 17 4.22 2.72 -21.02
CA LEU A 17 3.59 1.43 -21.30
C LEU A 17 3.14 1.31 -22.76
N GLY A 18 2.50 2.35 -23.31
CA GLY A 18 2.11 2.40 -24.71
C GLY A 18 3.32 2.26 -25.66
N LEU A 19 4.42 2.98 -25.35
CA LEU A 19 5.67 2.85 -26.09
C LEU A 19 6.28 1.44 -25.98
N GLU A 20 6.20 0.81 -24.80
CA GLU A 20 6.65 -0.57 -24.62
C GLU A 20 5.79 -1.55 -25.41
N ALA A 21 4.47 -1.35 -25.47
CA ALA A 21 3.56 -2.17 -26.27
C ALA A 21 3.85 -2.04 -27.78
N THR A 22 4.16 -0.84 -28.28
CA THR A 22 4.53 -0.64 -29.70
C THR A 22 5.84 -1.34 -30.08
N ARG A 23 6.64 -1.77 -29.08
CA ARG A 23 7.84 -2.59 -29.31
C ARG A 23 7.53 -3.92 -30.01
N LEU A 24 6.30 -4.38 -29.90
CA LEU A 24 5.83 -5.61 -30.57
C LEU A 24 5.78 -5.44 -32.07
N TRP A 25 5.58 -4.21 -32.59
CA TRP A 25 5.37 -3.95 -34.04
C TRP A 25 6.52 -3.21 -34.70
N PHE A 26 7.18 -2.26 -34.00
CA PHE A 26 8.18 -1.40 -34.60
C PHE A 26 9.50 -1.38 -33.81
N ARG A 27 10.63 -1.29 -34.54
CA ARG A 27 11.96 -1.13 -33.96
C ARG A 27 12.50 0.26 -34.31
N SER A 28 12.73 1.11 -33.32
CA SER A 28 13.35 2.41 -33.49
C SER A 28 14.19 2.77 -32.26
N GLY A 29 15.40 3.31 -32.47
CA GLY A 29 16.27 3.76 -31.39
C GLY A 29 15.67 4.92 -30.59
N LEU A 30 14.97 5.83 -31.29
CA LEU A 30 14.28 6.97 -30.67
C LEU A 30 13.26 6.54 -29.62
N ARG A 31 12.54 5.44 -29.86
CA ARG A 31 11.57 4.89 -28.91
C ARG A 31 12.21 4.49 -27.58
N GLY A 32 13.40 3.86 -27.62
CA GLY A 32 14.12 3.50 -26.38
C GLY A 32 14.43 4.74 -25.53
N ALA A 33 14.88 5.81 -26.15
CA ALA A 33 15.12 7.08 -25.48
C ALA A 33 13.82 7.68 -24.92
N LEU A 34 12.72 7.64 -25.68
CA LEU A 34 11.41 8.12 -25.21
C LEU A 34 10.88 7.30 -24.03
N MET A 35 11.01 5.97 -24.05
CA MET A 35 10.61 5.10 -22.94
C MET A 35 11.37 5.45 -21.66
N VAL A 36 12.70 5.60 -21.73
CA VAL A 36 13.53 6.03 -20.60
C VAL A 36 13.13 7.44 -20.17
N GLY A 37 12.91 8.36 -21.10
CA GLY A 37 12.52 9.74 -20.84
C GLY A 37 11.17 9.83 -20.09
N PHE A 38 10.13 9.18 -20.60
CA PHE A 38 8.82 9.16 -19.94
C PHE A 38 8.85 8.38 -18.63
N GLY A 39 9.59 7.27 -18.56
CA GLY A 39 9.79 6.54 -17.30
C GLY A 39 10.48 7.39 -16.22
N ALA A 40 11.55 8.11 -16.59
CA ALA A 40 12.29 9.01 -15.70
C ALA A 40 11.45 10.23 -15.29
N ALA A 41 10.72 10.85 -16.23
CA ALA A 41 9.82 11.95 -15.95
C ALA A 41 8.69 11.53 -14.99
N GLY A 42 8.10 10.35 -15.23
CA GLY A 42 7.10 9.77 -14.34
C GLY A 42 7.66 9.51 -12.94
N LEU A 43 8.87 8.93 -12.84
CA LEU A 43 9.52 8.66 -11.56
C LEU A 43 9.87 9.96 -10.82
N LEU A 44 10.36 10.98 -11.53
CA LEU A 44 10.64 12.30 -10.95
C LEU A 44 9.35 12.94 -10.41
N ALA A 45 8.28 12.98 -11.21
CA ALA A 45 6.99 13.51 -10.77
C ALA A 45 6.43 12.76 -9.57
N HIS A 46 6.56 11.43 -9.55
CA HIS A 46 6.15 10.58 -8.43
C HIS A 46 6.96 10.86 -7.17
N SER A 47 8.29 11.01 -7.30
CA SER A 47 9.19 11.37 -6.19
C SER A 47 8.84 12.74 -5.62
N LEU A 48 8.63 13.74 -6.48
CA LEU A 48 8.25 15.08 -6.06
C LEU A 48 6.88 15.12 -5.39
N PHE A 49 5.94 14.29 -5.85
CA PHE A 49 4.65 14.14 -5.20
C PHE A 49 4.79 13.56 -3.79
N LEU A 50 5.53 12.45 -3.62
CA LEU A 50 5.75 11.83 -2.31
C LEU A 50 6.49 12.76 -1.34
N LEU A 51 7.50 13.48 -1.82
CA LEU A 51 8.23 14.48 -1.02
C LEU A 51 7.35 15.67 -0.66
N GLY A 52 6.52 16.14 -1.59
CA GLY A 52 5.56 17.21 -1.35
C GLY A 52 4.53 16.84 -0.29
N GLU A 53 3.99 15.62 -0.37
CA GLU A 53 3.03 15.10 0.60
C GLU A 53 3.68 14.94 1.99
N ALA A 54 4.90 14.38 2.05
CA ALA A 54 5.66 14.25 3.29
C ALA A 54 6.00 15.63 3.90
N SER A 55 6.30 16.64 3.08
CA SER A 55 6.62 17.99 3.53
C SER A 55 5.39 18.76 4.01
N SER A 56 4.26 18.62 3.33
CA SER A 56 3.01 19.30 3.71
C SER A 56 2.44 18.80 5.04
N ARG A 57 2.70 17.54 5.37
CA ARG A 57 2.30 16.90 6.63
C ARG A 57 3.40 16.93 7.70
N ALA A 58 4.56 17.53 7.41
CA ALA A 58 5.68 17.61 8.34
C ALA A 58 5.26 18.31 9.64
N GLY A 59 5.47 17.64 10.77
CA GLY A 59 5.10 18.14 12.10
C GLY A 59 3.69 17.75 12.57
N GLN A 60 2.78 17.34 11.70
CA GLN A 60 1.44 16.88 12.09
C GLN A 60 1.36 15.34 12.13
N VAL A 61 1.84 14.67 11.10
CA VAL A 61 1.77 13.21 10.97
C VAL A 61 3.11 12.66 10.45
N ALA A 62 3.45 11.44 10.82
CA ALA A 62 4.65 10.77 10.31
C ALA A 62 4.51 10.48 8.79
N PRO A 63 5.62 10.49 8.01
CA PRO A 63 5.58 10.03 6.62
C PRO A 63 5.04 8.60 6.53
N LEU A 64 4.34 8.28 5.45
CA LEU A 64 3.74 6.95 5.24
C LEU A 64 2.73 6.58 6.33
N SER A 65 1.88 7.53 6.71
CA SER A 65 0.92 7.35 7.81
C SER A 65 -0.41 6.74 7.38
N ASN A 66 -0.67 6.54 6.10
CA ASN A 66 -1.91 5.95 5.60
C ASN A 66 -1.66 4.93 4.48
N TRP A 67 -2.69 4.16 4.13
CA TRP A 67 -2.62 3.15 3.08
C TRP A 67 -2.32 3.74 1.71
N PHE A 68 -2.80 4.95 1.41
CA PHE A 68 -2.51 5.66 0.17
C PHE A 68 -1.00 5.82 -0.04
N ASP A 69 -0.29 6.32 0.98
CA ASP A 69 1.16 6.55 0.93
C ASP A 69 1.92 5.22 0.72
N TRP A 70 1.48 4.13 1.39
CA TRP A 70 2.13 2.82 1.27
C TRP A 70 2.00 2.21 -0.12
N TYR A 71 0.80 2.28 -0.73
CA TYR A 71 0.60 1.77 -2.09
C TYR A 71 1.37 2.61 -3.11
N LEU A 72 1.44 3.93 -2.93
CA LEU A 72 2.26 4.80 -3.78
C LEU A 72 3.76 4.49 -3.62
N ALA A 73 4.25 4.30 -2.40
CA ALA A 73 5.65 3.91 -2.17
C ALA A 73 5.99 2.56 -2.83
N ALA A 74 5.07 1.58 -2.79
CA ALA A 74 5.22 0.31 -3.51
C ALA A 74 5.28 0.51 -5.03
N ALA A 75 4.37 1.33 -5.58
CA ALA A 75 4.36 1.67 -6.99
C ALA A 75 5.65 2.39 -7.41
N TRP A 76 6.14 3.32 -6.58
CA TRP A 76 7.41 4.03 -6.80
C TRP A 76 8.60 3.06 -6.83
N THR A 77 8.67 2.13 -5.89
CA THR A 77 9.76 1.13 -5.85
C THR A 77 9.78 0.24 -7.10
N LEU A 78 8.61 -0.18 -7.58
CA LEU A 78 8.49 -0.94 -8.83
C LEU A 78 8.82 -0.08 -10.06
N ALA A 79 8.49 1.22 -10.06
CA ALA A 79 8.85 2.14 -11.12
C ALA A 79 10.38 2.38 -11.18
N VAL A 80 11.06 2.44 -10.03
CA VAL A 80 12.53 2.44 -9.97
C VAL A 80 13.10 1.16 -10.59
N ALA A 81 12.56 -0.01 -10.21
CA ALA A 81 12.97 -1.28 -10.79
C ALA A 81 12.73 -1.34 -12.30
N TYR A 82 11.60 -0.82 -12.78
CA TYR A 82 11.31 -0.70 -14.21
C TYR A 82 12.38 0.14 -14.93
N LEU A 83 12.67 1.34 -14.41
CA LEU A 83 13.64 2.24 -15.03
C LEU A 83 15.04 1.62 -15.04
N TYR A 84 15.47 1.04 -13.92
CA TYR A 84 16.72 0.31 -13.82
C TYR A 84 16.82 -0.82 -14.88
N LEU A 85 15.80 -1.67 -14.97
CA LEU A 85 15.79 -2.78 -15.94
C LEU A 85 15.77 -2.30 -17.39
N THR A 86 15.06 -1.20 -17.67
CA THR A 86 15.02 -0.61 -19.02
C THR A 86 16.38 -0.08 -19.46
N ILE A 87 17.16 0.49 -18.53
CA ILE A 87 18.51 1.00 -18.78
C ILE A 87 19.53 -0.15 -18.81
N ALA A 88 19.52 -1.03 -17.82
CA ALA A 88 20.48 -2.13 -17.70
C ALA A 88 20.26 -3.24 -18.73
N HIS A 89 19.01 -3.50 -19.09
CA HIS A 89 18.61 -4.56 -20.02
C HIS A 89 17.67 -4.05 -21.12
N PRO A 90 18.14 -3.16 -22.03
CA PRO A 90 17.29 -2.46 -23.00
C PRO A 90 16.62 -3.39 -24.02
N ARG A 91 17.08 -4.66 -24.10
CA ARG A 91 16.49 -5.66 -25.00
C ARG A 91 15.31 -6.41 -24.39
N THR A 92 15.09 -6.32 -23.08
CA THR A 92 14.02 -7.02 -22.40
C THR A 92 12.76 -6.13 -22.29
N PRO A 93 11.55 -6.64 -22.59
CA PRO A 93 10.32 -5.87 -22.49
C PRO A 93 9.79 -5.88 -21.03
N SER A 94 10.64 -5.46 -20.08
CA SER A 94 10.28 -5.44 -18.64
C SER A 94 9.09 -4.54 -18.33
N GLY A 95 8.90 -3.47 -19.10
CA GLY A 95 7.80 -2.53 -18.92
C GLY A 95 6.42 -3.13 -19.19
N LEU A 96 6.30 -4.11 -20.09
CA LEU A 96 5.01 -4.78 -20.33
C LEU A 96 4.48 -5.54 -19.11
N ILE A 97 5.36 -5.91 -18.20
CA ILE A 97 5.01 -6.64 -16.98
C ILE A 97 4.93 -5.69 -15.77
N LEU A 98 5.93 -4.81 -15.62
CA LEU A 98 6.05 -3.95 -14.43
C LEU A 98 5.10 -2.75 -14.46
N LEU A 99 4.96 -2.06 -15.60
CA LEU A 99 4.14 -0.85 -15.68
C LEU A 99 2.65 -1.07 -15.43
N PRO A 100 2.01 -2.16 -15.92
CA PRO A 100 0.63 -2.46 -15.53
C PRO A 100 0.47 -2.64 -14.03
N VAL A 101 1.45 -3.28 -13.35
CA VAL A 101 1.42 -3.46 -11.89
C VAL A 101 1.60 -2.12 -11.17
N VAL A 102 2.52 -1.26 -11.65
CA VAL A 102 2.69 0.11 -11.12
C VAL A 102 1.37 0.89 -11.24
N LEU A 103 0.74 0.90 -12.42
CA LEU A 103 -0.53 1.59 -12.64
C LEU A 103 -1.67 1.00 -11.80
N ALA A 104 -1.73 -0.33 -11.66
CA ALA A 104 -2.70 -1.00 -10.80
C ALA A 104 -2.53 -0.61 -9.32
N LEU A 105 -1.29 -0.57 -8.81
CA LEU A 105 -1.00 -0.13 -7.44
C LEU A 105 -1.40 1.32 -7.21
N ILE A 106 -1.15 2.23 -8.17
CA ILE A 106 -1.60 3.62 -8.10
C ILE A 106 -3.13 3.70 -8.09
N GLY A 107 -3.80 2.89 -8.93
CA GLY A 107 -5.27 2.80 -8.94
C GLY A 107 -5.84 2.30 -7.61
N VAL A 108 -5.20 1.28 -7.00
CA VAL A 108 -5.55 0.80 -5.65
C VAL A 108 -5.29 1.88 -4.60
N ALA A 109 -4.14 2.57 -4.65
CA ALA A 109 -3.84 3.69 -3.75
C ALA A 109 -4.97 4.71 -3.75
N TYR A 110 -5.48 5.07 -4.93
CA TYR A 110 -6.53 6.08 -5.07
C TYR A 110 -7.83 5.73 -4.33
N GLN A 111 -8.15 4.43 -4.14
CA GLN A 111 -9.29 3.97 -3.34
C GLN A 111 -9.12 4.31 -1.84
N PHE A 112 -7.88 4.49 -1.38
CA PHE A 112 -7.55 4.79 0.01
C PHE A 112 -7.15 6.26 0.23
N ARG A 113 -7.41 7.15 -0.73
CA ARG A 113 -7.02 8.56 -0.66
C ARG A 113 -7.58 9.28 0.57
N ASP A 114 -8.83 8.98 0.90
CA ASP A 114 -9.55 9.61 2.02
C ASP A 114 -9.51 8.74 3.30
N ALA A 115 -8.63 7.73 3.33
CA ALA A 115 -8.46 6.89 4.51
C ALA A 115 -7.80 7.69 5.65
N PRO A 116 -8.25 7.53 6.90
CA PRO A 116 -7.68 8.22 8.04
C PRO A 116 -6.23 7.81 8.26
N ASP A 117 -5.43 8.76 8.75
CA ASP A 117 -4.05 8.50 9.12
C ASP A 117 -3.97 7.54 10.32
N PHE A 118 -2.95 6.70 10.32
CA PHE A 118 -2.68 5.81 11.44
C PHE A 118 -2.26 6.61 12.66
N SER A 119 -2.87 6.36 13.82
CA SER A 119 -2.42 6.92 15.09
C SER A 119 -1.04 6.37 15.43
N ARG A 120 -0.02 7.21 15.40
CA ARG A 120 1.34 6.83 15.77
C ARG A 120 1.82 7.57 17.00
N ASP A 121 2.13 6.83 18.04
CA ASP A 121 2.89 7.35 19.16
C ASP A 121 4.34 7.60 18.71
N ARG A 122 4.90 8.77 19.05
CA ARG A 122 6.28 9.16 18.70
C ARG A 122 7.33 8.11 19.12
N ALA A 123 7.10 7.40 20.20
CA ALA A 123 8.01 6.38 20.69
C ALA A 123 8.00 5.07 19.89
N LEU A 124 6.91 4.81 19.13
CA LEU A 124 6.78 3.63 18.26
C LEU A 124 7.21 3.92 16.83
N SER A 125 7.46 5.19 16.47
CA SER A 125 7.68 5.61 15.08
C SER A 125 8.83 4.89 14.39
N LEU A 126 9.96 4.67 15.08
CA LEU A 126 11.14 3.99 14.50
C LEU A 126 10.84 2.52 14.17
N TRP A 127 10.34 1.77 15.13
CA TRP A 127 10.02 0.35 14.94
C TRP A 127 8.86 0.14 13.97
N GLY A 128 7.84 1.01 14.03
CA GLY A 128 6.72 0.99 13.09
C GLY A 128 7.17 1.28 11.66
N TRP A 129 8.09 2.24 11.49
CA TRP A 129 8.66 2.55 10.19
C TRP A 129 9.52 1.42 9.65
N ALA A 130 10.41 0.85 10.48
CA ALA A 130 11.22 -0.31 10.09
C ALA A 130 10.35 -1.52 9.71
N HIS A 131 9.28 -1.79 10.48
CA HIS A 131 8.28 -2.81 10.18
C HIS A 131 7.63 -2.58 8.81
N GLY A 132 7.09 -1.39 8.59
CA GLY A 132 6.41 -1.07 7.35
C GLY A 132 7.34 -1.12 6.13
N MET A 133 8.55 -0.55 6.21
CA MET A 133 9.53 -0.57 5.11
C MET A 133 10.01 -1.98 4.78
N SER A 134 10.22 -2.82 5.80
CA SER A 134 10.63 -4.21 5.60
C SER A 134 9.52 -5.03 4.92
N LEU A 135 8.26 -4.84 5.34
CA LEU A 135 7.11 -5.49 4.70
C LEU A 135 6.90 -5.00 3.27
N LEU A 136 7.02 -3.68 3.03
CA LEU A 136 6.94 -3.11 1.69
C LEU A 136 8.01 -3.71 0.78
N GLY A 137 9.29 -3.64 1.20
CA GLY A 137 10.41 -4.18 0.43
C GLY A 137 10.25 -5.67 0.16
N GLY A 138 9.88 -6.44 1.19
CA GLY A 138 9.61 -7.88 1.07
C GLY A 138 8.50 -8.19 0.07
N SER A 139 7.40 -7.45 0.13
CA SER A 139 6.26 -7.61 -0.78
C SER A 139 6.65 -7.28 -2.24
N VAL A 140 7.40 -6.21 -2.46
CA VAL A 140 7.92 -5.83 -3.79
C VAL A 140 8.82 -6.93 -4.35
N VAL A 141 9.68 -7.53 -3.53
CA VAL A 141 10.57 -8.64 -3.97
C VAL A 141 9.77 -9.89 -4.30
N VAL A 142 8.71 -10.23 -3.53
CA VAL A 142 7.80 -11.34 -3.85
C VAL A 142 7.10 -11.10 -5.19
N ILE A 143 6.59 -9.87 -5.42
CA ILE A 143 5.95 -9.49 -6.69
C ILE A 143 6.97 -9.62 -7.84
N ALA A 144 8.20 -9.15 -7.68
CA ALA A 144 9.24 -9.28 -8.70
C ALA A 144 9.56 -10.76 -9.01
N GLY A 145 9.66 -11.61 -7.99
CA GLY A 145 9.81 -13.05 -8.13
C GLY A 145 8.64 -13.70 -8.87
N PHE A 146 7.40 -13.33 -8.52
CA PHE A 146 6.20 -13.79 -9.22
C PHE A 146 6.21 -13.41 -10.70
N LEU A 147 6.49 -12.15 -11.02
CA LEU A 147 6.56 -11.67 -12.42
C LEU A 147 7.66 -12.40 -13.20
N GLY A 148 8.83 -12.64 -12.59
CA GLY A 148 9.89 -13.47 -13.15
C GLY A 148 9.43 -14.90 -13.40
N GLY A 149 8.70 -15.50 -12.47
CA GLY A 149 8.15 -16.85 -12.57
C GLY A 149 7.11 -16.99 -13.70
N VAL A 150 6.17 -16.04 -13.79
CA VAL A 150 5.18 -16.00 -14.88
C VAL A 150 5.87 -15.86 -16.24
N ALA A 151 6.83 -14.93 -16.36
CA ALA A 151 7.59 -14.72 -17.58
C ALA A 151 8.39 -15.97 -17.97
N TYR A 152 9.01 -16.65 -16.99
CA TYR A 152 9.71 -17.92 -17.19
C TYR A 152 8.79 -19.02 -17.75
N LEU A 153 7.64 -19.23 -17.12
CA LEU A 153 6.68 -20.25 -17.54
C LEU A 153 6.15 -19.97 -18.93
N TRP A 154 5.82 -18.71 -19.22
CA TRP A 154 5.35 -18.29 -20.53
C TRP A 154 6.41 -18.53 -21.61
N HIS A 155 7.64 -18.04 -21.38
CA HIS A 155 8.75 -18.24 -22.33
C HIS A 155 9.04 -19.74 -22.56
N SER A 156 9.06 -20.53 -21.50
CA SER A 156 9.25 -21.98 -21.55
C SER A 156 8.14 -22.70 -22.36
N GLN A 157 6.89 -22.20 -22.31
CA GLN A 157 5.80 -22.76 -23.11
C GLN A 157 5.93 -22.40 -24.60
N LEU A 158 6.30 -21.16 -24.93
CA LEU A 158 6.53 -20.72 -26.32
C LEU A 158 7.62 -21.57 -27.01
N LEU A 159 8.71 -21.84 -26.31
CA LEU A 159 9.78 -22.70 -26.83
C LEU A 159 9.31 -24.14 -27.09
N LYS A 160 8.45 -24.70 -26.19
CA LYS A 160 7.91 -26.05 -26.40
C LYS A 160 6.99 -26.16 -27.61
N ARG A 161 6.23 -25.09 -27.89
CA ARG A 161 5.31 -25.08 -29.05
C ARG A 161 6.02 -24.89 -30.40
N LYS A 162 7.37 -24.79 -30.40
CA LYS A 162 8.19 -24.51 -31.59
C LYS A 162 7.69 -23.29 -32.38
N SER A 163 6.85 -22.48 -31.76
CA SER A 163 6.40 -21.20 -32.32
C SER A 163 7.52 -20.22 -32.09
N ALA A 164 8.43 -20.14 -33.06
CA ALA A 164 9.35 -19.01 -33.09
C ALA A 164 8.48 -17.75 -33.04
N PRO A 165 8.75 -16.80 -32.12
CA PRO A 165 8.01 -15.56 -32.12
C PRO A 165 8.25 -14.89 -33.47
N THR A 166 7.25 -14.93 -34.34
CA THR A 166 7.24 -14.24 -35.65
C THR A 166 7.31 -12.73 -35.47
N THR A 167 6.98 -12.26 -34.28
CA THR A 167 7.15 -10.88 -33.83
C THR A 167 8.42 -10.82 -33.00
N GLY A 168 9.32 -9.93 -33.33
CA GLY A 168 10.65 -9.72 -32.74
C GLY A 168 10.73 -9.47 -31.23
N LEU A 169 9.84 -10.07 -30.45
CA LEU A 169 9.78 -10.01 -28.99
C LEU A 169 10.95 -10.83 -28.43
N ARG A 170 12.02 -10.15 -28.03
CA ARG A 170 13.12 -10.79 -27.31
C ARG A 170 12.76 -10.82 -25.84
N LEU A 171 12.15 -11.91 -25.38
CA LEU A 171 11.96 -12.18 -23.98
C LEU A 171 13.33 -12.27 -23.27
N PRO A 172 13.41 -11.96 -21.97
CA PRO A 172 14.61 -12.20 -21.16
C PRO A 172 15.06 -13.65 -21.31
N SER A 173 16.36 -13.92 -21.20
CA SER A 173 16.85 -15.30 -21.20
C SER A 173 16.21 -16.09 -20.05
N LEU A 174 15.93 -17.37 -20.28
CA LEU A 174 15.37 -18.24 -19.24
C LEU A 174 16.28 -18.31 -18.02
N GLU A 175 17.59 -18.26 -18.21
CA GLU A 175 18.60 -18.25 -17.15
C GLU A 175 18.50 -16.99 -16.28
N TRP A 176 18.28 -15.82 -16.89
CA TRP A 176 18.10 -14.58 -16.14
C TRP A 176 16.80 -14.62 -15.31
N LEU A 177 15.69 -15.08 -15.91
CA LEU A 177 14.40 -15.22 -15.20
C LEU A 177 14.51 -16.22 -14.06
N GLU A 178 15.20 -17.32 -14.26
CA GLU A 178 15.51 -18.33 -13.22
C GLU A 178 16.32 -17.71 -12.08
N THR A 179 17.35 -16.92 -12.41
CA THR A 179 18.17 -16.21 -11.43
C THR A 179 17.33 -15.22 -10.60
N VAL A 180 16.41 -14.48 -11.25
CA VAL A 180 15.48 -13.59 -10.54
C VAL A 180 14.62 -14.38 -9.55
N CYS A 181 14.03 -15.50 -9.98
CA CYS A 181 13.23 -16.35 -9.11
C CYS A 181 14.03 -16.90 -7.92
N ILE A 182 15.28 -17.39 -8.16
CA ILE A 182 16.14 -17.95 -7.10
C ILE A 182 16.54 -16.88 -6.08
N ARG A 183 16.86 -15.66 -6.53
CA ARG A 183 17.31 -14.57 -5.64
C ARG A 183 16.16 -13.89 -4.90
N SER A 184 14.97 -13.87 -5.48
CA SER A 184 13.81 -13.25 -4.83
C SER A 184 13.37 -13.99 -3.57
N LEU A 185 13.43 -15.32 -3.54
CA LEU A 185 13.01 -16.12 -2.39
C LEU A 185 13.78 -15.80 -1.11
N PRO A 186 15.13 -15.89 -1.02
CA PRO A 186 15.84 -15.58 0.21
C PRO A 186 15.77 -14.09 0.56
N LEU A 187 15.79 -13.20 -0.44
CA LEU A 187 15.71 -11.76 -0.19
C LEU A 187 14.36 -11.38 0.42
N SER A 188 13.25 -11.92 -0.11
CA SER A 188 11.92 -11.70 0.47
C SER A 188 11.79 -12.33 1.86
N ALA A 189 12.35 -13.53 2.08
CA ALA A 189 12.35 -14.18 3.39
C ALA A 189 13.07 -13.33 4.45
N VAL A 190 14.23 -12.77 4.14
CA VAL A 190 14.98 -11.88 5.04
C VAL A 190 14.19 -10.61 5.35
N LEU A 191 13.68 -9.93 4.32
CA LEU A 191 12.93 -8.67 4.51
C LEU A 191 11.64 -8.90 5.30
N LEU A 192 10.87 -9.93 4.97
CA LEU A 192 9.63 -10.24 5.69
C LEU A 192 9.92 -10.78 7.10
N GLY A 193 11.03 -11.49 7.30
CA GLY A 193 11.50 -11.89 8.63
C GLY A 193 11.83 -10.70 9.52
N ILE A 194 12.56 -9.70 8.99
CA ILE A 194 12.81 -8.43 9.69
C ILE A 194 11.47 -7.73 9.99
N GLY A 195 10.55 -7.71 9.01
CA GLY A 195 9.21 -7.17 9.20
C GLY A 195 8.46 -7.88 10.33
N LEU A 196 8.48 -9.20 10.38
CA LEU A 196 7.82 -9.97 11.44
C LEU A 196 8.42 -9.68 12.82
N VAL A 197 9.74 -9.69 12.95
CA VAL A 197 10.45 -9.39 14.22
C VAL A 197 10.13 -7.97 14.70
N THR A 198 10.23 -6.98 13.83
CA THR A 198 9.90 -5.58 14.17
C THR A 198 8.43 -5.41 14.51
N GLY A 199 7.52 -6.15 13.87
CA GLY A 199 6.10 -6.20 14.21
C GLY A 199 5.83 -6.76 15.61
N VAL A 200 6.54 -7.82 15.99
CA VAL A 200 6.51 -8.38 17.37
C VAL A 200 6.99 -7.32 18.37
N ILE A 201 8.10 -6.63 18.09
CA ILE A 201 8.61 -5.56 18.95
C ILE A 201 7.57 -4.45 19.13
N VAL A 202 6.96 -3.99 18.02
CA VAL A 202 5.89 -2.97 18.06
C VAL A 202 4.73 -3.43 18.95
N ASN A 203 4.29 -4.69 18.82
CA ASN A 203 3.19 -5.24 19.62
C ASN A 203 3.55 -5.32 21.10
N LEU A 204 4.77 -5.75 21.44
CA LEU A 204 5.27 -5.80 22.84
C LEU A 204 5.38 -4.42 23.46
N VAL A 205 5.89 -3.41 22.73
CA VAL A 205 5.99 -2.02 23.24
C VAL A 205 4.58 -1.44 23.45
N LYS A 206 3.62 -1.73 22.56
CA LYS A 206 2.21 -1.35 22.76
C LYS A 206 1.63 -1.98 24.04
N HIS A 207 1.95 -3.26 24.26
CA HIS A 207 1.51 -3.96 25.48
C HIS A 207 2.03 -3.29 26.75
N GLN A 208 3.33 -3.00 26.82
CA GLN A 208 3.95 -2.33 28.00
C GLN A 208 3.36 -0.94 28.26
N ARG A 209 2.89 -0.24 27.23
CA ARG A 209 2.28 1.10 27.33
C ARG A 209 0.77 1.09 27.51
N GLN A 210 0.15 -0.07 27.68
CA GLN A 210 -1.29 -0.25 27.78
C GLN A 210 -2.08 0.35 26.59
N LEU A 211 -1.44 0.42 25.42
CA LEU A 211 -2.05 0.82 24.16
C LEU A 211 -2.78 -0.37 23.54
N ALA A 212 -3.71 -0.09 22.61
CA ALA A 212 -4.39 -1.13 21.85
C ALA A 212 -3.37 -1.99 21.10
N GLN A 213 -3.33 -3.27 21.44
CA GLN A 213 -2.45 -4.29 20.86
C GLN A 213 -3.26 -5.27 20.01
N LEU A 214 -2.60 -5.90 19.02
CA LEU A 214 -3.20 -7.02 18.33
C LEU A 214 -3.13 -8.28 19.19
N ALA A 215 -4.22 -9.05 19.17
CA ALA A 215 -4.22 -10.38 19.77
C ALA A 215 -3.26 -11.29 19.01
N TRP A 216 -2.54 -12.17 19.69
CA TRP A 216 -1.59 -13.09 19.05
C TRP A 216 -2.25 -14.09 18.09
N ASN A 217 -3.56 -14.31 18.23
CA ASN A 217 -4.38 -15.12 17.32
C ASN A 217 -5.04 -14.29 16.20
N ASP A 218 -4.64 -13.03 16.01
CA ASP A 218 -5.14 -12.19 14.93
C ASP A 218 -4.84 -12.84 13.57
N PRO A 219 -5.83 -12.92 12.65
CA PRO A 219 -5.65 -13.53 11.34
C PRO A 219 -4.48 -12.96 10.52
N VAL A 220 -4.11 -11.69 10.74
CA VAL A 220 -2.98 -11.07 10.04
C VAL A 220 -1.65 -11.57 10.59
N ILE A 221 -1.52 -11.71 11.92
CA ILE A 221 -0.31 -12.28 12.53
C ILE A 221 -0.13 -13.72 12.07
N LEU A 222 -1.23 -14.50 12.06
CA LEU A 222 -1.19 -15.90 11.64
C LEU A 222 -0.86 -16.05 10.16
N SER A 223 -1.50 -15.28 9.28
CA SER A 223 -1.24 -15.34 7.83
C SER A 223 0.16 -14.85 7.47
N SER A 224 0.66 -13.80 8.12
CA SER A 224 2.02 -13.28 7.94
C SER A 224 3.08 -14.29 8.41
N THR A 225 2.84 -14.95 9.54
CA THR A 225 3.70 -16.01 10.06
C THR A 225 3.70 -17.22 9.13
N LEU A 226 2.53 -17.65 8.64
CA LEU A 226 2.42 -18.74 7.69
C LEU A 226 3.15 -18.42 6.38
N MET A 227 3.00 -17.21 5.85
CA MET A 227 3.72 -16.73 4.68
C MET A 227 5.23 -16.78 4.90
N PHE A 228 5.72 -16.31 6.05
CA PHE A 228 7.14 -16.36 6.38
C PHE A 228 7.66 -17.79 6.47
N LEU A 229 6.93 -18.69 7.15
CA LEU A 229 7.28 -20.11 7.24
C LEU A 229 7.32 -20.78 5.86
N TRP A 230 6.38 -20.44 4.97
CA TRP A 230 6.41 -20.87 3.58
C TRP A 230 7.69 -20.42 2.87
N LEU A 231 8.07 -19.15 2.98
CA LEU A 231 9.29 -18.64 2.35
C LEU A 231 10.55 -19.33 2.89
N VAL A 232 10.62 -19.54 4.20
CA VAL A 232 11.73 -20.30 4.82
C VAL A 232 11.77 -21.74 4.27
N ALA A 233 10.61 -22.41 4.21
CA ALA A 233 10.52 -23.77 3.65
C ALA A 233 10.95 -23.80 2.17
N ALA A 234 10.52 -22.82 1.36
CA ALA A 234 10.93 -22.68 -0.04
C ALA A 234 12.43 -22.43 -0.18
N CYS A 235 13.02 -21.60 0.69
CA CYS A 235 14.48 -21.38 0.75
C CYS A 235 15.23 -22.66 1.11
N VAL A 236 14.82 -23.34 2.18
CA VAL A 236 15.44 -24.60 2.61
C VAL A 236 15.32 -25.64 1.50
N PHE A 237 14.15 -25.77 0.89
CA PHE A 237 13.92 -26.69 -0.23
C PHE A 237 14.87 -26.40 -1.41
N THR A 238 15.04 -25.14 -1.78
CA THR A 238 15.97 -24.75 -2.85
C THR A 238 17.44 -24.94 -2.45
N LEU A 239 17.77 -24.87 -1.17
CA LEU A 239 19.14 -25.10 -0.67
C LEU A 239 19.49 -26.59 -0.65
N VAL A 240 18.60 -27.42 -0.11
CA VAL A 240 18.82 -28.85 0.07
C VAL A 240 18.66 -29.62 -1.25
N TYR A 241 17.62 -29.32 -2.00
CA TYR A 241 17.30 -30.01 -3.25
C TYR A 241 17.74 -29.20 -4.47
N ARG A 242 18.98 -29.38 -4.90
CA ARG A 242 19.55 -28.66 -6.06
C ARG A 242 18.67 -28.65 -7.32
N PRO A 243 17.94 -29.73 -7.70
CA PRO A 243 17.02 -29.68 -8.85
C PRO A 243 15.84 -28.73 -8.68
N ALA A 244 15.53 -28.25 -7.44
CA ALA A 244 14.51 -27.25 -7.21
C ALA A 244 14.92 -25.85 -7.68
N ARG A 245 16.20 -25.59 -7.82
CA ARG A 245 16.73 -24.31 -8.34
C ARG A 245 16.60 -24.18 -9.85
N GLN A 246 16.30 -25.28 -10.55
CA GLN A 246 16.34 -25.34 -12.00
C GLN A 246 14.93 -25.39 -12.59
N GLY A 247 14.74 -24.61 -13.64
CA GLY A 247 13.59 -24.70 -14.50
C GLY A 247 12.28 -24.26 -13.85
N ARG A 248 11.22 -24.98 -14.16
CA ARG A 248 9.84 -24.62 -13.76
C ARG A 248 9.58 -24.68 -12.25
N LYS A 249 10.37 -25.47 -11.51
CA LYS A 249 10.12 -25.69 -10.09
C LYS A 249 10.26 -24.40 -9.28
N VAL A 250 11.36 -23.65 -9.53
CA VAL A 250 11.56 -22.36 -8.84
C VAL A 250 10.49 -21.33 -9.23
N ALA A 251 10.03 -21.33 -10.48
CA ALA A 251 8.92 -20.47 -10.90
C ALA A 251 7.63 -20.78 -10.14
N TYR A 252 7.28 -22.06 -9.92
CA TYR A 252 6.12 -22.43 -9.12
C TYR A 252 6.25 -22.03 -7.64
N LEU A 253 7.47 -22.08 -7.07
CA LEU A 253 7.70 -21.61 -5.71
C LEU A 253 7.43 -20.09 -5.58
N THR A 254 7.86 -19.28 -6.55
CA THR A 254 7.57 -17.84 -6.54
C THR A 254 6.08 -17.53 -6.75
N LEU A 255 5.38 -18.31 -7.60
CA LEU A 255 3.94 -18.18 -7.76
C LEU A 255 3.18 -18.49 -6.46
N ALA A 256 3.56 -19.57 -5.78
CA ALA A 256 2.98 -19.93 -4.50
C ALA A 256 3.27 -18.85 -3.42
N SER A 257 4.49 -18.30 -3.39
CA SER A 257 4.85 -17.20 -2.48
C SER A 257 3.97 -15.97 -2.71
N PHE A 258 3.67 -15.64 -3.96
CA PHE A 258 2.75 -14.55 -4.29
C PHE A 258 1.31 -14.85 -3.85
N ALA A 259 0.84 -16.10 -3.98
CA ALA A 259 -0.48 -16.48 -3.50
C ALA A 259 -0.60 -16.28 -1.98
N PHE A 260 0.42 -16.66 -1.20
CA PHE A 260 0.47 -16.37 0.24
C PHE A 260 0.49 -14.87 0.54
N LEU A 261 1.22 -14.07 -0.25
CA LEU A 261 1.22 -12.60 -0.13
C LEU A 261 -0.20 -12.04 -0.34
N VAL A 262 -0.90 -12.48 -1.38
CA VAL A 262 -2.27 -12.04 -1.66
C VAL A 262 -3.21 -12.41 -0.50
N VAL A 263 -3.13 -13.63 0.01
CA VAL A 263 -3.92 -14.05 1.20
C VAL A 263 -3.63 -13.14 2.39
N THR A 264 -2.35 -12.86 2.69
CA THR A 264 -1.95 -11.98 3.80
C THR A 264 -2.48 -10.56 3.61
N LEU A 265 -2.40 -10.00 2.38
CA LEU A 265 -2.94 -8.67 2.07
C LEU A 265 -4.46 -8.62 2.20
N VAL A 266 -5.17 -9.65 1.73
CA VAL A 266 -6.61 -9.77 1.88
C VAL A 266 -7.00 -9.84 3.37
N MET A 267 -6.30 -10.66 4.16
CA MET A 267 -6.51 -10.73 5.61
C MET A 267 -6.24 -9.37 6.28
N THR A 268 -5.19 -8.67 5.86
CA THR A 268 -4.91 -7.32 6.33
C THR A 268 -6.02 -6.34 6.02
N LEU A 269 -6.62 -6.38 4.83
CA LEU A 269 -7.69 -5.47 4.42
C LEU A 269 -9.02 -5.74 5.11
N TYR A 270 -9.35 -7.02 5.37
CA TYR A 270 -10.65 -7.41 5.91
C TYR A 270 -10.68 -7.50 7.44
N TYR A 271 -9.58 -7.89 8.07
CA TYR A 271 -9.59 -8.25 9.50
C TYR A 271 -8.80 -7.27 10.37
N THR A 272 -8.06 -6.29 9.80
CA THR A 272 -7.23 -5.45 10.66
C THR A 272 -7.77 -4.09 10.95
N ASP A 273 -7.75 -3.83 12.23
CA ASP A 273 -7.47 -2.56 12.86
C ASP A 273 -5.96 -2.20 12.84
N HIS A 274 -5.22 -2.59 11.79
CA HIS A 274 -3.78 -2.27 11.66
C HIS A 274 -3.50 -0.77 11.62
N GLY A 275 -4.53 0.06 11.67
CA GLY A 275 -4.45 1.50 11.75
C GLY A 275 -5.03 2.13 13.00
N GLY A 276 -5.51 1.35 13.99
CA GLY A 276 -5.92 1.89 15.30
C GLY A 276 -7.23 2.66 15.32
N THR A 277 -8.10 2.50 14.32
CA THR A 277 -9.46 3.00 14.38
C THR A 277 -10.45 1.86 14.13
N ARG A 278 -11.15 1.45 15.19
CA ARG A 278 -12.43 0.75 15.02
C ARG A 278 -13.41 1.69 14.33
N THR A 279 -13.29 1.85 13.04
CA THR A 279 -14.47 2.17 12.27
C THR A 279 -15.22 0.85 12.13
N THR A 280 -16.22 0.65 12.98
CA THR A 280 -17.36 -0.20 12.66
C THR A 280 -17.93 0.33 11.34
N ARG A 281 -17.28 0.00 10.25
CA ARG A 281 -17.85 0.09 8.94
C ARG A 281 -18.80 -1.10 8.84
N ALA A 282 -19.95 -0.95 9.49
CA ALA A 282 -21.14 -1.58 8.96
C ALA A 282 -21.19 -1.08 7.51
N TRP A 283 -20.85 -1.92 6.58
CA TRP A 283 -21.27 -1.80 5.19
C TRP A 283 -22.79 -1.82 5.22
N ARG A 284 -23.40 -0.66 5.53
CA ARG A 284 -24.79 -0.45 5.22
C ARG A 284 -24.82 -0.44 3.70
N SER A 285 -25.28 -1.54 3.13
CA SER A 285 -25.81 -1.52 1.79
C SER A 285 -26.71 -0.28 1.69
N PRO A 286 -26.65 0.52 0.62
CA PRO A 286 -27.51 1.71 0.48
C PRO A 286 -29.01 1.38 0.62
N THR A 287 -29.41 0.12 0.46
CA THR A 287 -30.76 -0.38 0.70
C THR A 287 -31.22 -0.37 2.15
N VAL A 288 -30.33 -0.44 3.15
CA VAL A 288 -30.73 -0.41 4.57
C VAL A 288 -30.86 1.03 5.10
N ALA A 289 -30.14 1.98 4.54
CA ALA A 289 -30.27 3.40 4.91
C ALA A 289 -31.63 4.00 4.47
N VAL A 290 -32.16 3.57 3.33
CA VAL A 290 -33.48 4.02 2.82
C VAL A 290 -34.64 3.45 3.65
N VAL A 291 -34.52 2.24 4.20
CA VAL A 291 -35.59 1.62 5.02
C VAL A 291 -35.65 2.22 6.43
N CYS A 292 -34.52 2.69 7.00
CA CYS A 292 -34.54 3.36 8.30
C CYS A 292 -35.06 4.79 8.25
N ASP A 293 -34.90 5.48 7.11
CA ASP A 293 -35.40 6.86 6.95
C ASP A 293 -36.90 6.90 6.61
N LEU A 294 -37.45 5.88 5.95
CA LEU A 294 -38.90 5.73 5.73
C LEU A 294 -39.68 5.37 6.99
N GLY A 295 -39.03 4.71 7.98
CA GLY A 295 -39.64 4.43 9.28
C GLY A 295 -39.70 5.65 10.23
N ARG A 296 -38.97 6.72 9.93
CA ARG A 296 -38.91 7.93 10.77
C ARG A 296 -39.91 9.02 10.34
N PHE A 297 -40.52 8.88 9.16
CA PHE A 297 -41.55 9.81 8.67
C PHE A 297 -42.97 9.40 9.08
N GLY A 298 -43.17 8.26 9.73
CA GLY A 298 -44.50 7.74 10.12
C GLY A 298 -44.99 8.13 11.50
N ASN A 299 -44.18 8.76 12.36
CA ASN A 299 -44.54 9.02 13.78
C ASN A 299 -44.46 10.49 14.19
N HIS A 300 -44.74 11.41 13.28
CA HIS A 300 -44.83 12.85 13.64
C HIS A 300 -46.13 13.49 13.14
N VAL A 301 -47.24 12.88 13.55
CA VAL A 301 -48.56 13.56 13.57
C VAL A 301 -49.13 13.24 14.92
N ASP A 302 -49.30 14.27 15.74
CA ASP A 302 -50.01 14.45 16.99
C ASP A 302 -49.10 14.99 18.10
N HIS A 303 -48.95 16.31 18.11
CA HIS A 303 -49.09 17.15 19.32
C HIS A 303 -48.89 18.60 18.94
N ILE A 304 -50.01 19.28 18.74
CA ILE A 304 -50.18 20.73 18.82
C ILE A 304 -50.53 21.03 20.30
N PRO A 305 -49.79 21.88 20.99
CA PRO A 305 -50.34 22.60 22.14
C PRO A 305 -50.60 24.05 21.71
N GLY A 306 -51.84 24.40 21.78
CA GLY A 306 -52.32 25.79 21.68
C GLY A 306 -52.04 26.59 22.96
N THR A 307 -52.27 27.87 22.72
CA THR A 307 -52.54 28.95 23.64
C THR A 307 -51.41 29.72 24.32
N LEU A 308 -51.16 30.87 23.68
CA LEU A 308 -50.97 32.20 24.26
C LEU A 308 -51.38 32.35 25.77
N ARG A 309 -50.48 32.92 26.55
CA ARG A 309 -50.86 34.02 27.45
C ARG A 309 -49.63 34.87 27.84
N ALA A 310 -49.78 36.13 27.48
CA ALA A 310 -49.00 37.27 27.92
C ALA A 310 -49.17 37.55 29.44
N ARG A 311 -48.19 38.17 30.02
CA ARG A 311 -48.24 39.35 30.93
C ARG A 311 -46.91 39.45 31.70
N HIS A 312 -46.27 40.58 31.43
CA HIS A 312 -46.21 41.78 32.25
C HIS A 312 -45.73 41.56 33.71
N ALA A 313 -44.69 42.20 34.03
CA ALA A 313 -44.53 43.26 34.99
C ALA A 313 -43.24 43.21 35.77
N ARG A 314 -42.49 44.26 35.62
CA ARG A 314 -42.07 45.24 36.62
C ARG A 314 -40.99 44.72 37.61
N SER A 315 -39.89 45.38 37.53
CA SER A 315 -39.50 46.66 38.14
C SER A 315 -38.88 46.51 39.53
N SER A 316 -37.86 47.28 39.67
CA SER A 316 -37.36 47.90 40.89
C SER A 316 -36.60 46.97 41.83
N GLY A 317 -35.51 47.33 42.39
CA GLY A 317 -34.86 48.59 42.63
C GLY A 317 -33.67 48.36 43.47
N LEU A 318 -32.77 49.30 43.36
CA LEU A 318 -32.08 50.01 44.42
C LEU A 318 -31.30 49.15 45.45
N ALA A 319 -30.01 49.39 45.38
CA ALA A 319 -29.29 50.32 46.24
C ALA A 319 -28.74 49.70 47.51
N GLU A 320 -27.62 50.00 47.73
CA GLU A 320 -26.81 50.64 48.84
C GLU A 320 -25.74 49.67 49.33
N ALA A 321 -24.51 50.04 49.14
CA ALA A 321 -23.73 50.98 49.95
C ALA A 321 -23.11 50.32 51.17
N GLY A 322 -21.84 50.52 51.32
CA GLY A 322 -21.20 50.61 52.64
C GLY A 322 -19.98 49.67 52.76
N HIS A 323 -18.89 50.13 52.44
CA HIS A 323 -17.96 50.93 53.33
C HIS A 323 -17.12 50.06 54.26
N ARG A 324 -15.84 50.35 54.18
CA ARG A 324 -14.78 50.35 55.23
C ARG A 324 -13.82 49.16 55.23
N ARG A 325 -12.60 49.54 54.83
CA ARG A 325 -11.41 49.79 55.69
C ARG A 325 -10.92 48.54 56.41
N GLY A 326 -9.72 48.24 56.24
CA GLY A 326 -8.44 48.76 56.62
C GLY A 326 -7.55 47.55 56.75
N GLY A 327 -6.36 47.61 56.32
CA GLY A 327 -5.26 48.05 57.09
C GLY A 327 -4.32 46.91 57.33
N GLY A 328 -3.09 47.09 56.88
CA GLY A 328 -1.86 46.99 57.58
C GLY A 328 -1.25 45.60 57.64
N GLY A 329 -0.18 45.39 56.95
CA GLY A 329 1.13 45.63 57.49
C GLY A 329 1.80 44.33 57.93
N ALA A 330 2.80 44.05 57.31
CA ALA A 330 4.16 43.65 57.60
C ALA A 330 4.71 42.74 56.48
#